data_d67a798ae07d95efc605ca1a9f4e3c96
#
_entry.id   d67a798ae07d95efc605ca1a9f4e3c96
#
_cell.length_a   1.000
_cell.length_b   1.000
_cell.length_c   1.000
_cell.angle_alpha   90.00
_cell.angle_beta   90.00
_cell.angle_gamma   90.00
#
_symmetry.space_group_name_H-M   'P 1'
#
loop_
_entity.id
_entity.type
_entity.pdbx_description
1 polymer ?
#
loop_
_entity_poly.entity_id
_entity_poly.type
_entity_poly.pdbx_seq_one_letter_code
_entity_poly.pdbx_strand_id
1 'polypeptide(L)'
;MFALESVWRPAAPVAQVWPLLADPRFTWPDWWPGLTAAATHSVVGPDGLAAPGTWAHLRVRSPLGYALRFRLDLVRTTAPSDGEPGRAGLDVSGDLSGRADVTVSATATPGATEVTLLWQVSPVPVWFRAAARISPGPLARAHAHVMRAGERGLAARLAT
;
A
#
# COMPACT_ATOMS: atom_id res chain seq x y z
N MET A 1 13.86 -9.31 9.15
CA MET A 1 12.80 -8.31 8.94
C MET A 1 13.31 -7.21 8.06
N PHE A 2 12.51 -6.78 7.10
CA PHE A 2 12.80 -5.64 6.25
C PHE A 2 11.93 -4.45 6.66
N ALA A 3 12.53 -3.27 6.73
CA ALA A 3 11.81 -2.01 6.84
C ALA A 3 12.00 -1.27 5.51
N LEU A 4 10.94 -1.17 4.74
CA LEU A 4 10.94 -0.58 3.40
C LEU A 4 9.99 0.61 3.39
N GLU A 5 10.52 1.79 3.15
CA GLU A 5 9.74 3.02 3.09
C GLU A 5 9.66 3.52 1.66
N SER A 6 8.49 3.97 1.27
CA SER A 6 8.26 4.67 0.01
C SER A 6 7.47 5.95 0.27
N VAL A 7 7.83 7.01 -0.43
CA VAL A 7 7.16 8.30 -0.32
C VAL A 7 6.65 8.68 -1.70
N TRP A 8 5.35 8.89 -1.81
CA TRP A 8 4.69 9.36 -3.03
C TRP A 8 4.25 10.81 -2.86
N ARG A 9 4.32 11.58 -3.93
CA ARG A 9 3.92 12.99 -3.92
C ARG A 9 2.93 13.29 -5.04
N PRO A 10 1.68 12.81 -4.93
CA PRO A 10 0.67 13.10 -5.96
C PRO A 10 0.28 14.58 -5.96
N ALA A 11 0.05 15.11 -7.17
CA ALA A 11 -0.37 16.49 -7.39
C ALA A 11 -1.89 16.61 -7.26
N ALA A 12 -2.42 16.26 -6.09
CA ALA A 12 -3.83 16.34 -5.75
C ALA A 12 -3.98 16.57 -4.25
N PRO A 13 -5.07 17.22 -3.80
CA PRO A 13 -5.30 17.45 -2.38
C PRO A 13 -5.62 16.15 -1.63
N VAL A 14 -5.39 16.15 -0.33
CA VAL A 14 -5.66 15.00 0.57
C VAL A 14 -7.10 14.52 0.42
N ALA A 15 -8.05 15.43 0.25
CA ALA A 15 -9.47 15.10 0.08
C ALA A 15 -9.76 14.25 -1.17
N GLN A 16 -8.87 14.24 -2.16
CA GLN A 16 -8.97 13.38 -3.35
C GLN A 16 -8.13 12.11 -3.22
N VAL A 17 -7.00 12.18 -2.54
CA VAL A 17 -6.07 11.04 -2.40
C VAL A 17 -6.58 10.02 -1.39
N TRP A 18 -7.00 10.46 -0.22
CA TRP A 18 -7.43 9.57 0.86
C TRP A 18 -8.58 8.65 0.46
N PRO A 19 -9.67 9.12 -0.18
CA PRO A 19 -10.77 8.24 -0.57
C PRO A 19 -10.37 7.17 -1.59
N LEU A 20 -9.37 7.41 -2.43
CA LEU A 20 -8.88 6.40 -3.37
C LEU A 20 -8.14 5.28 -2.64
N LEU A 21 -7.32 5.63 -1.64
CA LEU A 21 -6.59 4.66 -0.85
C LEU A 21 -7.50 3.91 0.12
N ALA A 22 -8.51 4.58 0.67
CA ALA A 22 -9.43 4.05 1.65
C ALA A 22 -10.77 3.57 1.06
N ASP A 23 -10.84 3.38 -0.26
CA ASP A 23 -12.06 2.91 -0.93
C ASP A 23 -12.41 1.50 -0.42
N PRO A 24 -13.62 1.31 0.15
CA PRO A 24 -14.00 0.00 0.67
C PRO A 24 -14.14 -1.08 -0.41
N ARG A 25 -14.31 -0.68 -1.68
CA ARG A 25 -14.33 -1.62 -2.82
C ARG A 25 -12.95 -2.16 -3.16
N PHE A 26 -11.91 -1.64 -2.52
CA PHE A 26 -10.52 -2.00 -2.76
C PHE A 26 -10.14 -1.86 -4.24
N THR A 27 -10.10 -0.63 -4.71
CA THR A 27 -9.86 -0.31 -6.12
C THR A 27 -8.39 -0.21 -6.51
N TRP A 28 -7.46 -0.53 -5.62
CA TRP A 28 -6.02 -0.48 -5.90
C TRP A 28 -5.61 -1.25 -7.17
N PRO A 29 -6.15 -2.45 -7.45
CA PRO A 29 -5.81 -3.16 -8.69
C PRO A 29 -6.19 -2.41 -9.97
N ASP A 30 -7.15 -1.48 -9.89
CA ASP A 30 -7.62 -0.75 -11.05
C ASP A 30 -6.59 0.28 -11.54
N TRP A 31 -5.74 0.76 -10.65
CA TRP A 31 -4.76 1.79 -10.97
C TRP A 31 -3.31 1.41 -10.64
N TRP A 32 -3.08 0.28 -9.97
CA TRP A 32 -1.73 -0.16 -9.59
C TRP A 32 -1.29 -1.35 -10.46
N PRO A 33 -0.47 -1.11 -11.51
CA PRO A 33 -0.02 -2.18 -12.39
C PRO A 33 0.75 -3.28 -11.64
N GLY A 34 0.46 -4.53 -11.97
CA GLY A 34 1.09 -5.69 -11.34
C GLY A 34 0.45 -6.16 -10.04
N LEU A 35 -0.54 -5.42 -9.54
CA LEU A 35 -1.32 -5.78 -8.36
C LEU A 35 -2.67 -6.35 -8.79
N THR A 36 -3.01 -7.53 -8.27
CA THR A 36 -4.34 -8.12 -8.46
C THR A 36 -4.91 -8.57 -7.12
N ALA A 37 -6.23 -8.57 -7.00
CA ALA A 37 -6.94 -9.05 -5.81
C ALA A 37 -7.67 -10.34 -6.16
N ALA A 38 -7.39 -11.42 -5.41
CA ALA A 38 -8.07 -12.71 -5.57
C ALA A 38 -9.39 -12.75 -4.81
N ALA A 39 -9.45 -12.11 -3.65
CA ALA A 39 -10.64 -12.01 -2.82
C ALA A 39 -10.55 -10.78 -1.93
N THR A 40 -11.68 -10.17 -1.65
CA THR A 40 -11.76 -9.00 -0.77
C THR A 40 -12.99 -9.12 0.14
N HIS A 41 -12.91 -8.45 1.27
CA HIS A 41 -14.04 -8.28 2.19
C HIS A 41 -14.04 -6.85 2.70
N SER A 42 -15.16 -6.17 2.56
CA SER A 42 -15.27 -4.76 2.92
C SER A 42 -16.10 -4.56 4.17
N VAL A 43 -15.55 -3.79 5.10
CA VAL A 43 -16.31 -3.20 6.20
C VAL A 43 -16.31 -1.70 5.96
N VAL A 44 -17.52 -1.12 5.88
CA VAL A 44 -17.69 0.30 5.57
C VAL A 44 -17.96 1.05 6.86
N GLY A 45 -17.16 2.10 7.10
CA GLY A 45 -17.30 2.96 8.26
C GLY A 45 -18.41 4.02 8.10
N PRO A 46 -18.66 4.83 9.15
CA PRO A 46 -19.67 5.89 9.10
C PRO A 46 -19.39 6.96 8.04
N ASP A 47 -18.12 7.14 7.67
CA ASP A 47 -17.69 8.07 6.63
C ASP A 47 -17.82 7.50 5.20
N GLY A 48 -18.30 6.27 5.05
CA GLY A 48 -18.40 5.58 3.76
C GLY A 48 -17.09 4.98 3.25
N LEU A 49 -16.03 5.02 4.04
CA LEU A 49 -14.71 4.51 3.69
C LEU A 49 -14.41 3.20 4.41
N ALA A 50 -13.33 2.53 4.02
CA ALA A 50 -12.93 1.26 4.62
C ALA A 50 -12.67 1.40 6.12
N ALA A 51 -13.20 0.47 6.89
CA ALA A 51 -13.05 0.39 8.34
C ALA A 51 -12.30 -0.87 8.75
N PRO A 52 -11.80 -0.94 10.00
CA PRO A 52 -11.15 -2.15 10.52
C PRO A 52 -12.02 -3.39 10.32
N GLY A 53 -11.39 -4.49 9.94
CA GLY A 53 -12.06 -5.72 9.51
C GLY A 53 -12.12 -5.89 7.98
N THR A 54 -11.83 -4.84 7.22
CA THR A 54 -11.62 -4.92 5.77
C THR A 54 -10.34 -5.71 5.50
N TRP A 55 -10.38 -6.62 4.53
CA TRP A 55 -9.19 -7.38 4.13
C TRP A 55 -9.20 -7.66 2.62
N ALA A 56 -8.02 -7.93 2.11
CA ALA A 56 -7.83 -8.30 0.70
C ALA A 56 -6.71 -9.33 0.56
N HIS A 57 -6.95 -10.37 -0.24
CA HIS A 57 -5.92 -11.28 -0.71
C HIS A 57 -5.33 -10.74 -2.00
N LEU A 58 -4.04 -10.46 -2.00
CA LEU A 58 -3.34 -9.81 -3.08
C LEU A 58 -2.30 -10.71 -3.72
N ARG A 59 -2.07 -10.45 -4.99
CA ARG A 59 -0.96 -10.99 -5.75
C ARG A 59 -0.19 -9.85 -6.38
N VAL A 60 1.10 -9.78 -6.10
CA VAL A 60 2.00 -8.77 -6.68
C VAL A 60 2.98 -9.47 -7.59
N ARG A 61 3.03 -9.05 -8.86
CA ARG A 61 4.03 -9.54 -9.81
C ARG A 61 5.32 -8.77 -9.63
N SER A 62 6.40 -9.50 -9.37
CA SER A 62 7.74 -8.95 -9.27
C SER A 62 8.42 -8.89 -10.63
N PRO A 63 9.26 -7.88 -10.92
CA PRO A 63 10.09 -7.85 -12.12
C PRO A 63 11.16 -8.96 -12.14
N LEU A 64 11.37 -9.64 -11.00
CA LEU A 64 12.32 -10.77 -10.91
C LEU A 64 11.71 -12.11 -11.35
N GLY A 65 10.48 -12.12 -11.87
CA GLY A 65 9.83 -13.29 -12.44
C GLY A 65 9.06 -14.17 -11.46
N TYR A 66 8.88 -13.74 -10.21
CA TYR A 66 8.02 -14.41 -9.24
C TYR A 66 6.83 -13.54 -8.86
N ALA A 67 5.80 -14.17 -8.29
CA ALA A 67 4.66 -13.47 -7.72
C ALA A 67 4.61 -13.71 -6.22
N LEU A 68 4.30 -12.65 -5.45
CA LEU A 68 4.04 -12.74 -4.03
C LEU A 68 2.54 -12.74 -3.81
N ARG A 69 2.09 -13.63 -2.93
CA ARG A 69 0.69 -13.70 -2.49
C ARG A 69 0.65 -13.43 -1.00
N PHE A 70 -0.11 -12.41 -0.63
CA PHE A 70 -0.27 -12.06 0.79
C PHE A 70 -1.63 -11.45 1.02
N ARG A 71 -2.02 -11.41 2.28
CA ARG A 71 -3.26 -10.80 2.74
C ARG A 71 -2.94 -9.52 3.50
N LEU A 72 -3.71 -8.49 3.24
CA LEU A 72 -3.75 -7.27 4.04
C LEU A 72 -5.04 -7.25 4.86
N ASP A 73 -4.92 -7.00 6.15
CA ASP A 73 -6.05 -6.78 7.05
C ASP A 73 -5.94 -5.36 7.60
N LEU A 74 -6.95 -4.54 7.36
CA LEU A 74 -7.01 -3.20 7.94
C LEU A 74 -7.36 -3.33 9.42
N VAL A 75 -6.45 -2.92 10.30
CA VAL A 75 -6.62 -3.06 11.75
C VAL A 75 -6.90 -1.75 12.45
N ARG A 76 -6.48 -0.63 11.86
CA ARG A 76 -6.81 0.71 12.37
C ARG A 76 -6.79 1.72 11.24
N THR A 77 -7.62 2.75 11.37
CA THR A 77 -7.65 3.86 10.43
C THR A 77 -8.12 5.13 11.13
N THR A 78 -7.51 6.24 10.75
CA THR A 78 -7.92 7.58 11.18
C THR A 78 -7.94 8.46 9.95
N ALA A 79 -9.12 8.96 9.59
CA ALA A 79 -9.27 9.84 8.44
C ALA A 79 -8.52 11.17 8.65
N PRO A 80 -8.04 11.81 7.57
CA PRO A 80 -7.46 13.15 7.67
C PRO A 80 -8.49 14.13 8.22
N SER A 81 -8.02 15.04 9.06
CA SER A 81 -8.81 16.15 9.58
C SER A 81 -7.96 17.42 9.60
N ASP A 82 -8.51 18.54 10.04
CA ASP A 82 -7.87 19.85 9.99
C ASP A 82 -6.41 19.83 10.48
N GLY A 83 -5.47 19.86 9.54
CA GLY A 83 -4.04 19.85 9.82
C GLY A 83 -3.45 18.50 10.26
N GLU A 84 -4.28 17.49 10.48
CA GLU A 84 -3.84 16.16 10.91
C GLU A 84 -3.81 15.17 9.75
N PRO A 85 -2.74 14.35 9.63
CA PRO A 85 -2.66 13.36 8.56
C PRO A 85 -3.67 12.23 8.74
N GLY A 86 -4.09 11.64 7.61
CA GLY A 86 -4.75 10.36 7.61
C GLY A 86 -3.75 9.24 7.85
N ARG A 87 -4.15 8.22 8.61
CA ARG A 87 -3.30 7.07 8.95
C ARG A 87 -4.08 5.77 8.85
N ALA A 88 -3.42 4.75 8.35
CA ALA A 88 -3.96 3.39 8.34
C ALA A 88 -2.86 2.40 8.74
N GLY A 89 -3.23 1.42 9.54
CA GLY A 89 -2.37 0.31 9.91
C GLY A 89 -2.95 -0.99 9.41
N LEU A 90 -2.11 -1.81 8.77
CA LEU A 90 -2.51 -3.07 8.17
C LEU A 90 -1.60 -4.20 8.68
N ASP A 91 -2.20 -5.34 8.99
CA ASP A 91 -1.45 -6.57 9.20
C ASP A 91 -1.22 -7.25 7.85
N VAL A 92 -0.05 -7.84 7.70
CA VAL A 92 0.38 -8.54 6.48
C VAL A 92 0.62 -10.00 6.83
N SER A 93 0.03 -10.91 6.07
CA SER A 93 0.22 -12.35 6.24
C SER A 93 0.27 -13.06 4.88
N GLY A 94 0.84 -14.25 4.85
CA GLY A 94 1.04 -15.03 3.63
C GLY A 94 2.52 -15.18 3.29
N ASP A 95 2.93 -14.88 2.06
CA ASP A 95 4.33 -14.92 1.65
C ASP A 95 5.18 -13.85 2.37
N LEU A 96 4.54 -12.81 2.84
CA LEU A 96 5.13 -11.80 3.72
C LEU A 96 4.36 -11.81 5.05
N SER A 97 5.06 -11.56 6.14
CA SER A 97 4.46 -11.47 7.47
C SER A 97 4.98 -10.24 8.20
N GLY A 98 4.08 -9.46 8.74
CA GLY A 98 4.41 -8.25 9.47
C GLY A 98 3.28 -7.23 9.41
N ARG A 99 3.65 -5.99 9.15
CA ARG A 99 2.67 -4.90 9.09
C ARG A 99 3.07 -3.84 8.05
N ALA A 100 2.09 -3.06 7.64
CA ALA A 100 2.28 -1.89 6.80
C ALA A 100 1.55 -0.71 7.43
N ASP A 101 2.16 0.46 7.35
CA ASP A 101 1.58 1.71 7.81
C ASP A 101 1.52 2.69 6.65
N VAL A 102 0.38 3.36 6.49
CA VAL A 102 0.16 4.37 5.47
C VAL A 102 -0.16 5.69 6.17
N THR A 103 0.53 6.76 5.77
CA THR A 103 0.27 8.11 6.24
C THR A 103 0.02 9.02 5.05
N VAL A 104 -1.05 9.79 5.09
CA VAL A 104 -1.43 10.71 4.02
C VAL A 104 -1.55 12.11 4.61
N SER A 105 -0.69 13.02 4.17
CA SER A 105 -0.62 14.37 4.72
C SER A 105 -0.54 15.43 3.64
N ALA A 106 -1.05 16.63 3.97
CA ALA A 106 -0.88 17.81 3.13
C ALA A 106 0.60 18.22 3.13
N THR A 107 1.05 18.84 2.03
CA THR A 107 2.38 19.40 1.91
C THR A 107 2.34 20.93 2.03
N ALA A 108 3.51 21.57 2.08
CA ALA A 108 3.62 23.03 2.02
C ALA A 108 3.12 23.58 0.68
N THR A 109 3.12 22.77 -0.38
CA THR A 109 2.58 23.14 -1.68
C THR A 109 1.08 22.93 -1.71
N PRO A 110 0.23 23.95 -1.90
CA PRO A 110 -1.21 23.78 -2.03
C PRO A 110 -1.57 22.80 -3.15
N GLY A 111 -2.53 21.91 -2.89
CA GLY A 111 -2.98 20.94 -3.89
C GLY A 111 -2.03 19.75 -4.09
N ALA A 112 -1.02 19.59 -3.25
CA ALA A 112 -0.12 18.44 -3.28
C ALA A 112 -0.19 17.67 -1.96
N THR A 113 -0.05 16.36 -2.06
CA THR A 113 -0.16 15.42 -0.93
C THR A 113 1.12 14.60 -0.83
N GLU A 114 1.48 14.20 0.37
CA GLU A 114 2.53 13.22 0.60
C GLU A 114 1.92 11.94 1.18
N VAL A 115 2.19 10.82 0.53
CA VAL A 115 1.79 9.49 0.98
C VAL A 115 3.06 8.73 1.37
N THR A 116 3.15 8.34 2.62
CA THR A 116 4.24 7.50 3.12
C THR A 116 3.73 6.10 3.37
N LEU A 117 4.41 5.12 2.78
CA LEU A 117 4.12 3.70 2.96
C LEU A 117 5.33 3.05 3.62
N LEU A 118 5.14 2.53 4.81
CA LEU A 118 6.18 1.84 5.56
C LEU A 118 5.80 0.36 5.71
N TRP A 119 6.62 -0.51 5.14
CA TRP A 119 6.47 -1.96 5.24
C TRP A 119 7.51 -2.51 6.19
N GLN A 120 7.05 -3.15 7.26
CA GLN A 120 7.89 -3.87 8.22
C GLN A 120 7.51 -5.34 8.15
N VAL A 121 8.16 -6.08 7.25
CA VAL A 121 7.77 -7.44 6.87
C VAL A 121 8.96 -8.37 6.82
N SER A 122 8.67 -9.66 6.99
CA SER A 122 9.63 -10.75 6.82
C SER A 122 9.10 -11.73 5.77
N PRO A 123 9.96 -12.22 4.87
CA PRO A 123 9.54 -13.27 3.94
C PRO A 123 9.31 -14.58 4.70
N VAL A 124 8.22 -15.28 4.33
CA VAL A 124 7.85 -16.55 4.98
C VAL A 124 8.41 -17.76 4.23
N PRO A 125 8.34 -17.85 2.86
CA PRO A 125 8.91 -18.99 2.15
C PRO A 125 10.42 -19.13 2.37
N VAL A 126 10.88 -20.37 2.56
CA VAL A 126 12.29 -20.65 2.83
C VAL A 126 13.20 -20.17 1.70
N TRP A 127 12.80 -20.40 0.45
CA TRP A 127 13.57 -19.95 -0.73
C TRP A 127 13.71 -18.43 -0.77
N PHE A 128 12.67 -17.71 -0.40
CA PHE A 128 12.68 -16.26 -0.38
C PHE A 128 13.58 -15.73 0.76
N ARG A 129 13.53 -16.36 1.93
CA ARG A 129 14.40 -16.01 3.06
C ARG A 129 15.88 -16.23 2.74
N ALA A 130 16.17 -17.34 2.06
CA ALA A 130 17.54 -17.64 1.63
C ALA A 130 18.04 -16.61 0.62
N ALA A 131 17.24 -16.28 -0.41
CA ALA A 131 17.58 -15.27 -1.40
C ALA A 131 17.81 -13.89 -0.77
N ALA A 132 16.98 -13.50 0.20
CA ALA A 132 17.08 -12.23 0.90
C ALA A 132 18.37 -12.13 1.74
N ARG A 133 18.84 -13.23 2.31
CA ARG A 133 20.09 -13.26 3.08
C ARG A 133 21.31 -13.16 2.19
N ILE A 134 21.27 -13.79 1.02
CA ILE A 134 22.41 -13.83 0.08
C ILE A 134 22.57 -12.49 -0.62
N SER A 135 21.48 -11.88 -1.05
CA SER A 135 21.52 -10.64 -1.81
C SER A 135 20.25 -9.80 -1.56
N PRO A 136 20.27 -8.91 -0.54
CA PRO A 136 19.09 -8.07 -0.24
C PRO A 136 18.86 -6.95 -1.26
N GLY A 137 19.86 -6.55 -2.03
CA GLY A 137 19.77 -5.46 -3.00
C GLY A 137 18.73 -5.67 -4.11
N PRO A 138 18.63 -6.85 -4.74
CA PRO A 138 17.60 -7.13 -5.74
C PRO A 138 16.17 -7.02 -5.18
N LEU A 139 15.95 -7.42 -3.92
CA LEU A 139 14.63 -7.31 -3.28
C LEU A 139 14.25 -5.86 -3.04
N ALA A 140 15.18 -5.04 -2.57
CA ALA A 140 14.94 -3.61 -2.40
C ALA A 140 14.61 -2.93 -3.73
N ARG A 141 15.30 -3.31 -4.81
CA ARG A 141 15.04 -2.79 -6.15
C ARG A 141 13.69 -3.25 -6.70
N ALA A 142 13.32 -4.52 -6.46
CA ALA A 142 12.02 -5.04 -6.85
C ALA A 142 10.88 -4.31 -6.11
N HIS A 143 11.03 -4.11 -4.81
CA HIS A 143 10.08 -3.32 -4.02
C HIS A 143 9.96 -1.90 -4.55
N ALA A 144 11.09 -1.22 -4.80
CA ALA A 144 11.08 0.14 -5.33
C ALA A 144 10.38 0.20 -6.70
N HIS A 145 10.57 -0.80 -7.56
CA HIS A 145 9.89 -0.89 -8.85
C HIS A 145 8.37 -0.99 -8.69
N VAL A 146 7.91 -1.86 -7.81
CA VAL A 146 6.48 -2.04 -7.51
C VAL A 146 5.87 -0.76 -6.94
N MET A 147 6.58 -0.09 -6.04
CA MET A 147 6.11 1.15 -5.43
C MET A 147 6.05 2.30 -6.44
N ARG A 148 7.04 2.43 -7.32
CA ARG A 148 7.01 3.45 -8.39
C ARG A 148 5.86 3.21 -9.36
N ALA A 149 5.55 1.95 -9.68
CA ALA A 149 4.39 1.62 -10.49
C ALA A 149 3.09 2.07 -9.82
N GLY A 150 2.97 1.87 -8.51
CA GLY A 150 1.84 2.34 -7.73
C GLY A 150 1.71 3.87 -7.75
N GLU A 151 2.81 4.58 -7.56
CA GLU A 151 2.82 6.06 -7.61
C GLU A 151 2.36 6.58 -8.96
N ARG A 152 2.90 6.02 -10.04
CA ARG A 152 2.49 6.42 -11.41
C ARG A 152 1.02 6.09 -11.68
N GLY A 153 0.58 4.92 -11.21
CA GLY A 153 -0.82 4.52 -11.34
C GLY A 153 -1.77 5.43 -10.59
N LEU A 154 -1.43 5.81 -9.37
CA LEU A 154 -2.21 6.75 -8.58
C LEU A 154 -2.27 8.12 -9.25
N ALA A 155 -1.14 8.63 -9.73
CA ALA A 155 -1.06 9.90 -10.44
C ALA A 155 -1.95 9.90 -11.69
N ALA A 156 -1.91 8.82 -12.48
CA ALA A 156 -2.76 8.68 -13.67
C ALA A 156 -4.25 8.62 -13.29
N ARG A 157 -4.60 7.93 -12.22
CA ARG A 157 -5.99 7.82 -11.74
C ARG A 157 -6.52 9.16 -11.25
N LEU A 158 -5.68 9.96 -10.58
CA LEU A 158 -6.05 11.29 -10.11
C LEU A 158 -6.20 12.31 -11.23
N ALA A 159 -5.54 12.09 -12.37
CA ALA A 159 -5.61 12.98 -13.54
C ALA A 159 -6.88 12.77 -14.37
N THR A 160 -7.65 11.71 -14.12
CA THR A 160 -8.95 11.45 -14.77
C THR A 160 -10.13 11.99 -13.90
#